data_36cf0c631a4b434a6076d3d5dc9d0025
#
_entry.id   36cf0c631a4b434a6076d3d5dc9d0025
#
_cell.length_a   1.000
_cell.length_b   1.000
_cell.length_c   1.000
_cell.angle_alpha   90.00
_cell.angle_beta   90.00
_cell.angle_gamma   90.00
#
_symmetry.space_group_name_H-M   'P 1'
#
loop_
_entity.id
_entity.type
_entity.pdbx_description
1 polymer ?
#
loop_
_entity_poly.entity_id
_entity_poly.type
_entity_poly.pdbx_seq_one_letter_code
_entity_poly.pdbx_strand_id
1 'polypeptide(L)'
;MKPDTIKKVTIRAVPAAILVALSAYLLKGDVWTFWTWYLLAMVLGIVTMPLTGRLFREFDDKGWLFSKVLAVVVTGFGTWFLVAVKLLKFTSLTCIGVTLACGAGCLLLGKAQHKKGIECLPVNHLDLVYWEEILFFVFFLLWTYLAGFHPAAYGTEKFMDYGFMEAMMRSTTLPAVDLWYSEGNINYYYGGQYFAVFLTKLSGTSVELTYNLMRTFVAGLAFSLPFSLIYQMTRDRMGKRAAGAVGWRRYFPQITEIGRAHV
;
A
#
# COMPACT_ATOMS: atom_id res chain seq x y z
N MET A 1 33.87 11.06 -4.21
CA MET A 1 32.59 10.73 -4.88
C MET A 1 32.45 11.62 -6.10
N LYS A 2 32.07 11.09 -7.28
CA LYS A 2 31.97 11.91 -8.51
C LYS A 2 30.84 12.96 -8.35
N PRO A 3 31.00 14.19 -8.89
CA PRO A 3 30.01 15.26 -8.75
C PRO A 3 28.57 14.83 -9.14
N ASP A 4 28.43 14.01 -10.17
CA ASP A 4 27.14 13.47 -10.62
C ASP A 4 26.48 12.51 -9.62
N THR A 5 27.31 11.77 -8.86
CA THR A 5 26.81 10.88 -7.80
C THR A 5 26.27 11.70 -6.62
N ILE A 6 26.98 12.76 -6.22
CA ILE A 6 26.55 13.67 -5.16
C ILE A 6 25.22 14.32 -5.56
N LYS A 7 25.12 14.85 -6.78
CA LYS A 7 23.89 15.48 -7.29
C LYS A 7 22.71 14.52 -7.28
N LYS A 8 22.88 13.27 -7.73
CA LYS A 8 21.82 12.24 -7.72
C LYS A 8 21.37 11.87 -6.30
N VAL A 9 22.33 11.74 -5.37
CA VAL A 9 22.02 11.44 -3.96
C VAL A 9 21.25 12.61 -3.32
N THR A 10 21.68 13.84 -3.55
CA THR A 10 21.03 15.04 -3.00
C THR A 10 19.60 15.20 -3.53
N ILE A 11 19.37 15.00 -4.84
CA ILE A 11 18.04 15.10 -5.45
C ILE A 11 17.04 14.10 -4.82
N ARG A 12 17.51 12.96 -4.31
CA ARG A 12 16.64 11.98 -3.66
C ARG A 12 16.55 12.16 -2.15
N ALA A 13 17.66 12.45 -1.50
CA ALA A 13 17.72 12.57 -0.04
C ALA A 13 16.95 13.79 0.48
N VAL A 14 16.99 14.92 -0.23
CA VAL A 14 16.34 16.16 0.21
C VAL A 14 14.82 16.03 0.25
N PRO A 15 14.09 15.59 -0.82
CA PRO A 15 12.65 15.40 -0.73
C PRO A 15 12.23 14.40 0.35
N ALA A 16 12.96 13.28 0.47
CA ALA A 16 12.67 12.29 1.50
C ALA A 16 12.85 12.87 2.91
N ALA A 17 13.92 13.59 3.17
CA ALA A 17 14.17 14.23 4.48
C ALA A 17 13.09 15.28 4.81
N ILE A 18 12.68 16.08 3.82
CA ILE A 18 11.61 17.07 3.98
C ILE A 18 10.30 16.36 4.35
N LEU A 19 9.94 15.27 3.67
CA LEU A 19 8.71 14.52 3.95
C LEU A 19 8.73 13.85 5.33
N VAL A 20 9.87 13.32 5.76
CA VAL A 20 10.05 12.78 7.11
C VAL A 20 9.81 13.88 8.15
N ALA A 21 10.47 15.03 8.02
CA ALA A 21 10.31 16.16 8.93
C ALA A 21 8.86 16.69 8.91
N LEU A 22 8.26 16.80 7.73
CA LEU A 22 6.89 17.27 7.55
C LEU A 22 5.88 16.30 8.21
N SER A 23 6.07 14.99 8.06
CA SER A 23 5.21 14.00 8.70
C SER A 23 5.23 14.12 10.23
N ALA A 24 6.41 14.31 10.83
CA ALA A 24 6.56 14.52 12.27
C ALA A 24 5.89 15.83 12.73
N TYR A 25 6.05 16.90 11.96
CA TYR A 25 5.44 18.20 12.26
C TYR A 25 3.91 18.17 12.17
N LEU A 26 3.37 17.56 11.13
CA LEU A 26 1.93 17.55 10.86
C LEU A 26 1.16 16.55 11.76
N LEU A 27 1.69 15.34 11.95
CA LEU A 27 0.98 14.26 12.64
C LEU A 27 1.25 14.18 14.14
N LYS A 28 2.29 14.85 14.63
CA LYS A 28 2.61 14.94 16.07
C LYS A 28 2.61 13.57 16.76
N GLY A 29 1.70 13.32 17.71
CA GLY A 29 1.60 12.07 18.46
C GLY A 29 1.27 10.85 17.62
N ASP A 30 0.54 11.01 16.50
CA ASP A 30 0.08 9.92 15.64
C ASP A 30 1.12 9.51 14.60
N VAL A 31 2.26 10.19 14.54
CA VAL A 31 3.33 9.96 13.55
C VAL A 31 3.84 8.52 13.57
N TRP A 32 3.91 7.89 14.73
CA TRP A 32 4.41 6.52 14.87
C TRP A 32 3.45 5.49 14.26
N THR A 33 2.15 5.66 14.43
CA THR A 33 1.14 4.78 13.82
C THR A 33 1.15 4.91 12.29
N PHE A 34 1.27 6.15 11.78
CA PHE A 34 1.43 6.41 10.35
C PHE A 34 2.67 5.70 9.78
N TRP A 35 3.84 5.87 10.41
CA TRP A 35 5.08 5.23 9.96
C TRP A 35 5.03 3.72 10.07
N THR A 36 4.40 3.17 11.12
CA THR A 36 4.21 1.72 11.27
C THR A 36 3.45 1.15 10.07
N TRP A 37 2.36 1.79 9.67
CA TRP A 37 1.58 1.34 8.51
C TRP A 37 2.30 1.54 7.20
N TYR A 38 2.96 2.68 7.02
CA TYR A 38 3.74 2.96 5.83
C TYR A 38 4.88 1.94 5.64
N LEU A 39 5.66 1.70 6.69
CA LEU A 39 6.76 0.72 6.65
C LEU A 39 6.26 -0.71 6.49
N LEU A 40 5.16 -1.07 7.16
CA LEU A 40 4.51 -2.36 6.97
C LEU A 40 4.11 -2.57 5.51
N ALA A 41 3.43 -1.60 4.90
CA ALA A 41 3.05 -1.67 3.49
C ALA A 41 4.26 -1.76 2.55
N MET A 42 5.34 -1.04 2.86
CA MET A 42 6.59 -1.10 2.11
C MET A 42 7.23 -2.50 2.20
N VAL A 43 7.36 -3.04 3.41
CA VAL A 43 7.94 -4.38 3.63
C VAL A 43 7.10 -5.46 2.94
N LEU A 44 5.79 -5.41 3.12
CA LEU A 44 4.86 -6.33 2.46
C LEU A 44 4.98 -6.23 0.93
N GLY A 45 5.04 -5.02 0.39
CA GLY A 45 5.23 -4.77 -1.04
C GLY A 45 6.55 -5.38 -1.56
N ILE A 46 7.67 -5.14 -0.87
CA ILE A 46 8.98 -5.71 -1.24
C ILE A 46 8.95 -7.24 -1.25
N VAL A 47 8.37 -7.84 -0.22
CA VAL A 47 8.32 -9.31 -0.09
C VAL A 47 7.45 -9.95 -1.18
N THR A 48 6.40 -9.26 -1.65
CA THR A 48 5.51 -9.75 -2.71
C THR A 48 5.95 -9.38 -4.12
N MET A 49 7.01 -8.60 -4.29
CA MET A 49 7.54 -8.23 -5.61
C MET A 49 7.76 -9.42 -6.57
N PRO A 50 8.22 -10.61 -6.14
CA PRO A 50 8.32 -11.74 -7.04
C PRO A 50 6.99 -12.16 -7.70
N LEU A 51 5.89 -12.06 -6.95
CA LEU A 51 4.54 -12.31 -7.47
C LEU A 51 4.10 -11.17 -8.40
N THR A 52 4.22 -9.93 -7.92
CA THR A 52 3.78 -8.73 -8.64
C THR A 52 4.56 -8.54 -9.92
N GLY A 53 5.89 -8.65 -9.89
CA GLY A 53 6.74 -8.50 -11.06
C GLY A 53 6.50 -9.58 -12.14
N ARG A 54 5.91 -10.72 -11.77
CA ARG A 54 5.44 -11.71 -12.75
C ARG A 54 4.12 -11.27 -13.40
N LEU A 55 3.19 -10.70 -12.63
CA LEU A 55 1.90 -10.22 -13.13
C LEU A 55 2.06 -8.97 -13.99
N PHE A 56 2.91 -8.05 -13.57
CA PHE A 56 3.20 -6.78 -14.24
C PHE A 56 4.56 -6.81 -14.96
N ARG A 57 4.84 -7.92 -15.65
CA ARG A 57 6.14 -8.16 -16.28
C ARG A 57 6.57 -7.06 -17.25
N GLU A 58 5.61 -6.51 -17.99
CA GLU A 58 5.86 -5.49 -19.02
C GLU A 58 5.98 -4.06 -18.42
N PHE A 59 5.63 -3.88 -17.14
CA PHE A 59 5.79 -2.59 -16.48
C PHE A 59 7.26 -2.36 -16.11
N ASP A 60 7.71 -1.11 -16.21
CA ASP A 60 9.07 -0.72 -15.85
C ASP A 60 9.35 -0.87 -14.37
N ASP A 61 8.38 -0.47 -13.54
CA ASP A 61 8.39 -0.58 -12.09
C ASP A 61 8.04 -1.99 -11.60
N LYS A 62 7.75 -2.94 -12.51
CA LYS A 62 7.30 -4.30 -12.19
C LYS A 62 6.07 -4.33 -11.28
N GLY A 63 5.24 -3.28 -11.34
CA GLY A 63 4.05 -3.12 -10.52
C GLY A 63 4.37 -2.77 -9.06
N TRP A 64 5.37 -1.93 -8.82
CA TRP A 64 5.81 -1.54 -7.47
C TRP A 64 4.67 -1.08 -6.56
N LEU A 65 3.85 -0.13 -7.00
CA LEU A 65 2.70 0.34 -6.22
C LEU A 65 1.64 -0.74 -6.04
N PHE A 66 1.41 -1.57 -7.07
CA PHE A 66 0.48 -2.69 -7.02
C PHE A 66 0.92 -3.78 -6.05
N SER A 67 2.23 -3.88 -5.75
CA SER A 67 2.75 -4.86 -4.80
C SER A 67 2.18 -4.67 -3.40
N LYS A 68 1.95 -3.44 -2.96
CA LYS A 68 1.35 -3.12 -1.66
C LYS A 68 -0.09 -3.64 -1.57
N VAL A 69 -0.87 -3.43 -2.64
CA VAL A 69 -2.26 -3.93 -2.71
C VAL A 69 -2.30 -5.45 -2.74
N LEU A 70 -1.53 -6.06 -3.64
CA LEU A 70 -1.48 -7.52 -3.76
C LEU A 70 -0.99 -8.18 -2.47
N ALA A 71 -0.04 -7.57 -1.77
CA ALA A 71 0.43 -8.06 -0.48
C ALA A 71 -0.71 -8.12 0.54
N VAL A 72 -1.44 -7.02 0.71
CA VAL A 72 -2.58 -6.95 1.64
C VAL A 72 -3.68 -7.93 1.22
N VAL A 73 -4.02 -7.98 -0.06
CA VAL A 73 -5.07 -8.88 -0.58
C VAL A 73 -4.68 -10.34 -0.38
N VAL A 74 -3.49 -10.76 -0.80
CA VAL A 74 -3.07 -12.17 -0.71
C VAL A 74 -2.96 -12.64 0.74
N THR A 75 -2.30 -11.85 1.59
CA THR A 75 -2.08 -12.24 2.99
C THR A 75 -3.36 -12.12 3.82
N GLY A 76 -4.14 -11.04 3.60
CA GLY A 76 -5.40 -10.81 4.28
C GLY A 76 -6.46 -11.83 3.84
N PHE A 77 -6.63 -12.05 2.53
CA PHE A 77 -7.57 -13.06 2.04
C PHE A 77 -7.21 -14.47 2.50
N GLY A 78 -5.91 -14.82 2.46
CA GLY A 78 -5.42 -16.09 2.99
C GLY A 78 -5.78 -16.28 4.47
N THR A 79 -5.59 -15.23 5.29
CA THR A 79 -5.98 -15.24 6.70
C THR A 79 -7.49 -15.37 6.86
N TRP A 80 -8.26 -14.56 6.13
CA TRP A 80 -9.72 -14.61 6.17
C TRP A 80 -10.24 -15.99 5.82
N PHE A 81 -9.75 -16.59 4.74
CA PHE A 81 -10.17 -17.90 4.27
C PHE A 81 -9.92 -18.99 5.32
N LEU A 82 -8.69 -19.06 5.89
CA LEU A 82 -8.35 -20.05 6.88
C LEU A 82 -9.14 -19.91 8.19
N VAL A 83 -9.51 -18.70 8.55
CA VAL A 83 -10.37 -18.42 9.71
C VAL A 83 -11.83 -18.74 9.39
N ALA A 84 -12.34 -18.35 8.21
CA ALA A 84 -13.73 -18.58 7.80
C ALA A 84 -14.06 -20.07 7.68
N VAL A 85 -13.12 -20.89 7.19
CA VAL A 85 -13.26 -22.35 7.17
C VAL A 85 -12.92 -23.01 8.53
N LYS A 86 -12.72 -22.21 9.59
CA LYS A 86 -12.50 -22.65 10.99
C LYS A 86 -11.22 -23.46 11.21
N LEU A 87 -10.23 -23.38 10.32
CA LEU A 87 -8.93 -24.02 10.49
C LEU A 87 -8.05 -23.25 11.49
N LEU A 88 -8.16 -21.92 11.52
CA LEU A 88 -7.40 -21.05 12.42
C LEU A 88 -8.35 -20.08 13.15
N LYS A 89 -7.84 -19.49 14.25
CA LYS A 89 -8.54 -18.42 14.98
C LYS A 89 -8.05 -17.05 14.48
N PHE A 90 -8.92 -16.04 14.47
CA PHE A 90 -8.58 -14.68 14.06
C PHE A 90 -7.80 -13.94 15.15
N THR A 91 -6.52 -14.20 15.26
CA THR A 91 -5.59 -13.59 16.21
C THR A 91 -4.45 -12.87 15.49
N SER A 92 -3.76 -11.95 16.19
CA SER A 92 -2.55 -11.30 15.64
C SER A 92 -1.49 -12.32 15.24
N LEU A 93 -1.32 -13.39 16.03
CA LEU A 93 -0.37 -14.47 15.73
C LEU A 93 -0.72 -15.17 14.41
N THR A 94 -2.00 -15.45 14.17
CA THR A 94 -2.47 -16.02 12.90
C THR A 94 -2.21 -15.06 11.73
N CYS A 95 -2.52 -13.77 11.89
CA CYS A 95 -2.26 -12.76 10.85
C CYS A 95 -0.76 -12.72 10.50
N ILE A 96 0.12 -12.71 11.50
CA ILE A 96 1.58 -12.74 11.31
C ILE A 96 2.01 -14.05 10.65
N GLY A 97 1.58 -15.19 11.17
CA GLY A 97 1.97 -16.51 10.66
C GLY A 97 1.59 -16.73 9.20
N VAL A 98 0.35 -16.36 8.80
CA VAL A 98 -0.10 -16.48 7.41
C VAL A 98 0.66 -15.48 6.52
N THR A 99 0.90 -14.27 7.00
CA THR A 99 1.69 -13.28 6.27
C THR A 99 3.11 -13.78 6.01
N LEU A 100 3.76 -14.34 7.01
CA LEU A 100 5.10 -14.92 6.87
C LEU A 100 5.11 -16.13 5.92
N ALA A 101 4.10 -17.01 5.99
CA ALA A 101 3.97 -18.15 5.09
C ALA A 101 3.78 -17.70 3.62
N CYS A 102 2.90 -16.72 3.37
CA CYS A 102 2.72 -16.11 2.04
C CYS A 102 4.02 -15.47 1.55
N GLY A 103 4.70 -14.73 2.44
CA GLY A 103 5.99 -14.10 2.14
C GLY A 103 7.05 -15.12 1.74
N ALA A 104 7.18 -16.21 2.50
CA ALA A 104 8.09 -17.31 2.18
C ALA A 104 7.75 -17.92 0.81
N GLY A 105 6.46 -18.12 0.50
CA GLY A 105 6.00 -18.57 -0.81
C GLY A 105 6.41 -17.62 -1.94
N CYS A 106 6.26 -16.31 -1.75
CA CYS A 106 6.71 -15.29 -2.71
C CYS A 106 8.23 -15.33 -2.92
N LEU A 107 9.02 -15.48 -1.86
CA LEU A 107 10.48 -15.57 -1.96
C LEU A 107 10.93 -16.85 -2.69
N LEU A 108 10.26 -17.99 -2.43
CA LEU A 108 10.51 -19.23 -3.17
C LEU A 108 10.14 -19.09 -4.65
N LEU A 109 9.02 -18.44 -4.94
CA LEU A 109 8.63 -18.08 -6.32
C LEU A 109 9.71 -17.23 -6.98
N GLY A 110 10.24 -16.21 -6.29
CA GLY A 110 11.32 -15.35 -6.78
C GLY A 110 12.59 -16.14 -7.12
N LYS A 111 13.00 -17.05 -6.25
CA LYS A 111 14.14 -17.94 -6.51
C LYS A 111 13.91 -18.83 -7.74
N ALA A 112 12.72 -19.39 -7.88
CA ALA A 112 12.36 -20.23 -9.01
C ALA A 112 12.34 -19.44 -10.34
N GLN A 113 11.86 -18.20 -10.31
CA GLN A 113 11.84 -17.29 -11.46
C GLN A 113 13.24 -16.86 -11.86
N HIS A 114 14.08 -16.51 -10.92
CA HIS A 114 15.48 -16.12 -11.16
C HIS A 114 16.26 -17.24 -11.86
N LYS A 115 16.06 -18.52 -11.43
CA LYS A 115 16.64 -19.68 -12.12
C LYS A 115 16.19 -19.82 -13.57
N LYS A 116 15.03 -19.26 -13.93
CA LYS A 116 14.49 -19.27 -15.30
C LYS A 116 14.83 -17.98 -16.09
N GLY A 117 15.67 -17.11 -15.54
CA GLY A 117 16.04 -15.84 -16.18
C GLY A 117 14.91 -14.81 -16.21
N ILE A 118 13.89 -14.95 -15.35
CA ILE A 118 12.77 -14.00 -15.29
C ILE A 118 13.10 -12.91 -14.26
N GLU A 119 13.22 -11.68 -14.72
CA GLU A 119 13.43 -10.51 -13.86
C GLU A 119 12.09 -10.03 -13.27
N CYS A 120 11.96 -10.11 -11.95
CA CYS A 120 10.76 -9.69 -11.21
C CYS A 120 10.98 -8.43 -10.37
N LEU A 121 12.20 -7.90 -10.34
CA LEU A 121 12.56 -6.71 -9.58
C LEU A 121 12.86 -5.55 -10.53
N PRO A 122 12.45 -4.31 -10.20
CA PRO A 122 12.64 -3.14 -11.04
C PRO A 122 14.06 -2.54 -10.91
N VAL A 123 15.10 -3.37 -10.94
CA VAL A 123 16.49 -2.97 -10.63
C VAL A 123 16.98 -1.86 -11.57
N ASN A 124 16.56 -1.88 -12.83
CA ASN A 124 16.94 -0.89 -13.84
C ASN A 124 16.11 0.41 -13.77
N HIS A 125 15.04 0.43 -12.99
CA HIS A 125 14.07 1.54 -12.90
C HIS A 125 13.85 2.03 -11.47
N LEU A 126 14.86 1.94 -10.61
CA LEU A 126 14.78 2.39 -9.21
C LEU A 126 14.46 3.89 -9.05
N ASP A 127 14.76 4.71 -10.07
CA ASP A 127 14.36 6.12 -10.08
C ASP A 127 12.84 6.27 -10.19
N LEU A 128 12.19 5.46 -11.02
CA LEU A 128 10.73 5.43 -11.14
C LEU A 128 10.10 4.98 -9.84
N VAL A 129 10.57 3.86 -9.29
CA VAL A 129 10.11 3.31 -8.00
C VAL A 129 10.22 4.35 -6.88
N TYR A 130 11.33 5.09 -6.83
CA TYR A 130 11.52 6.16 -5.85
C TYR A 130 10.46 7.25 -5.98
N TRP A 131 10.18 7.75 -7.20
CA TRP A 131 9.20 8.81 -7.40
C TRP A 131 7.76 8.34 -7.19
N GLU A 132 7.45 7.11 -7.53
CA GLU A 132 6.16 6.49 -7.22
C GLU A 132 5.96 6.35 -5.71
N GLU A 133 7.02 6.00 -4.97
CA GLU A 133 6.98 5.92 -3.51
C GLU A 133 6.79 7.29 -2.86
N ILE A 134 7.50 8.31 -3.35
CA ILE A 134 7.29 9.70 -2.91
C ILE A 134 5.85 10.16 -3.17
N LEU A 135 5.31 9.85 -4.34
CA LEU A 135 3.94 10.20 -4.69
C LEU A 135 2.93 9.55 -3.74
N PHE A 136 3.07 8.24 -3.50
CA PHE A 136 2.22 7.52 -2.55
C PHE A 136 2.33 8.11 -1.15
N PHE A 137 3.56 8.34 -0.67
CA PHE A 137 3.80 8.93 0.66
C PHE A 137 3.13 10.30 0.80
N VAL A 138 3.30 11.18 -0.20
CA VAL A 138 2.70 12.54 -0.20
C VAL A 138 1.18 12.47 -0.10
N PHE A 139 0.52 11.65 -0.92
CA PHE A 139 -0.93 11.53 -0.86
C PHE A 139 -1.42 10.86 0.42
N PHE A 140 -0.73 9.83 0.89
CA PHE A 140 -1.06 9.17 2.16
C PHE A 140 -0.92 10.15 3.34
N LEU A 141 0.18 10.91 3.41
CA LEU A 141 0.39 11.94 4.44
C LEU A 141 -0.65 13.05 4.35
N LEU A 142 -0.90 13.58 3.15
CA LEU A 142 -1.88 14.64 2.93
C LEU A 142 -3.27 14.23 3.41
N TRP A 143 -3.75 13.07 3.00
CA TRP A 143 -5.07 12.58 3.39
C TRP A 143 -5.12 12.25 4.89
N THR A 144 -4.04 11.72 5.47
CA THR A 144 -3.96 11.45 6.92
C THR A 144 -4.04 12.75 7.70
N TYR A 145 -3.33 13.79 7.29
CA TYR A 145 -3.39 15.11 7.91
C TYR A 145 -4.79 15.73 7.81
N LEU A 146 -5.40 15.69 6.62
CA LEU A 146 -6.76 16.19 6.41
C LEU A 146 -7.82 15.42 7.23
N ALA A 147 -7.68 14.10 7.34
CA ALA A 147 -8.58 13.28 8.16
C ALA A 147 -8.50 13.64 9.66
N GLY A 148 -7.35 14.13 10.11
CA GLY A 148 -7.14 14.59 11.49
C GLY A 148 -8.01 15.77 11.90
N PHE A 149 -8.57 16.55 10.97
CA PHE A 149 -9.52 17.63 11.27
C PHE A 149 -10.93 17.12 11.61
N HIS A 150 -11.27 15.90 11.18
CA HIS A 150 -12.56 15.25 11.46
C HIS A 150 -12.37 13.78 11.84
N PRO A 151 -11.68 13.49 12.96
CA PRO A 151 -11.28 12.13 13.31
C PRO A 151 -12.43 11.27 13.80
N ALA A 152 -13.53 11.87 14.29
CA ALA A 152 -14.63 11.16 14.94
C ALA A 152 -15.33 10.19 13.98
N ALA A 153 -15.58 8.98 14.47
CA ALA A 153 -16.40 7.96 13.80
C ALA A 153 -17.90 8.24 14.02
N TYR A 154 -18.34 9.45 13.67
CA TYR A 154 -19.71 9.93 13.84
C TYR A 154 -20.31 10.39 12.52
N GLY A 155 -21.63 10.25 12.40
CA GLY A 155 -22.41 10.60 11.22
C GLY A 155 -22.42 9.52 10.13
N THR A 156 -23.54 9.40 9.43
CA THR A 156 -23.80 8.38 8.39
C THR A 156 -23.49 6.96 8.89
N GLU A 157 -22.77 6.16 8.12
CA GLU A 157 -22.42 4.77 8.44
C GLU A 157 -21.11 4.64 9.23
N LYS A 158 -20.41 5.74 9.53
CA LYS A 158 -19.07 5.68 10.15
C LYS A 158 -19.05 4.94 11.49
N PHE A 159 -20.07 5.13 12.35
CA PHE A 159 -20.16 4.42 13.62
C PHE A 159 -20.36 2.91 13.44
N MET A 160 -21.08 2.51 12.40
CA MET A 160 -21.28 1.10 12.05
C MET A 160 -19.97 0.47 11.57
N ASP A 161 -19.28 1.12 10.63
CA ASP A 161 -17.99 0.65 10.13
C ASP A 161 -16.95 0.51 11.25
N TYR A 162 -16.87 1.53 12.11
CA TYR A 162 -16.01 1.50 13.29
C TYR A 162 -16.40 0.38 14.25
N GLY A 163 -17.70 0.23 14.51
CA GLY A 163 -18.24 -0.83 15.34
C GLY A 163 -17.90 -2.24 14.80
N PHE A 164 -18.01 -2.46 13.49
CA PHE A 164 -17.60 -3.73 12.88
C PHE A 164 -16.11 -3.99 13.05
N MET A 165 -15.26 -2.98 12.94
CA MET A 165 -13.83 -3.12 13.22
C MET A 165 -13.58 -3.54 14.67
N GLU A 166 -14.26 -2.89 15.64
CA GLU A 166 -14.16 -3.23 17.06
C GLU A 166 -14.66 -4.65 17.36
N ALA A 167 -15.78 -5.06 16.76
CA ALA A 167 -16.28 -6.42 16.90
C ALA A 167 -15.28 -7.46 16.39
N MET A 168 -14.69 -7.24 15.21
CA MET A 168 -13.68 -8.12 14.63
C MET A 168 -12.35 -8.10 15.40
N MET A 169 -11.95 -6.95 16.00
CA MET A 169 -10.75 -6.89 16.85
C MET A 169 -10.86 -7.81 18.07
N ARG A 170 -12.03 -7.86 18.68
CA ARG A 170 -12.31 -8.71 19.86
C ARG A 170 -12.60 -10.16 19.50
N SER A 171 -13.02 -10.43 18.26
CA SER A 171 -13.40 -11.77 17.82
C SER A 171 -12.19 -12.65 17.51
N THR A 172 -12.34 -13.93 17.78
CA THR A 172 -11.44 -14.99 17.32
C THR A 172 -11.99 -15.78 16.14
N THR A 173 -13.20 -15.45 15.68
CA THR A 173 -13.88 -16.06 14.54
C THR A 173 -14.30 -15.00 13.53
N LEU A 174 -14.53 -15.42 12.27
CA LEU A 174 -15.09 -14.61 11.21
C LEU A 174 -16.24 -15.37 10.53
N PRO A 175 -17.37 -14.70 10.24
CA PRO A 175 -17.70 -13.33 10.66
C PRO A 175 -17.74 -13.20 12.19
N ALA A 176 -17.48 -11.96 12.69
CA ALA A 176 -17.61 -11.68 14.13
C ALA A 176 -19.09 -11.63 14.55
N VAL A 177 -19.35 -11.72 15.85
CA VAL A 177 -20.69 -11.52 16.41
C VAL A 177 -21.17 -10.10 16.08
N ASP A 178 -22.43 -9.98 15.68
CA ASP A 178 -23.04 -8.69 15.35
C ASP A 178 -23.19 -7.81 16.60
N LEU A 179 -23.01 -6.51 16.44
CA LEU A 179 -23.06 -5.55 17.55
C LEU A 179 -24.49 -5.26 18.03
N TRP A 180 -25.44 -5.36 17.12
CA TRP A 180 -26.85 -5.06 17.37
C TRP A 180 -27.70 -6.31 17.52
N TYR A 181 -27.17 -7.48 17.10
CA TYR A 181 -27.85 -8.77 17.21
C TYR A 181 -26.89 -9.84 17.72
N SER A 182 -26.79 -9.95 19.03
CA SER A 182 -25.82 -10.81 19.72
C SER A 182 -25.97 -12.32 19.46
N GLU A 183 -27.15 -12.76 18.99
CA GLU A 183 -27.39 -14.15 18.61
C GLU A 183 -26.93 -14.50 17.20
N GLY A 184 -26.50 -13.51 16.42
CA GLY A 184 -26.03 -13.65 15.04
C GLY A 184 -24.63 -13.11 14.81
N ASN A 185 -24.14 -13.37 13.62
CA ASN A 185 -22.88 -12.82 13.14
C ASN A 185 -23.14 -11.66 12.19
N ILE A 186 -22.15 -10.78 12.01
CA ILE A 186 -22.19 -9.69 11.04
C ILE A 186 -22.55 -10.26 9.67
N ASN A 187 -23.75 -9.92 9.18
CA ASN A 187 -24.27 -10.30 7.87
C ASN A 187 -24.39 -9.06 6.98
N TYR A 188 -23.25 -8.45 6.68
CA TYR A 188 -23.14 -7.25 5.87
C TYR A 188 -21.81 -7.27 5.11
N TYR A 189 -21.57 -6.30 4.21
CA TYR A 189 -20.29 -6.20 3.52
C TYR A 189 -19.20 -5.63 4.44
N TYR A 190 -18.55 -6.49 5.17
CA TYR A 190 -17.47 -6.13 6.12
C TYR A 190 -16.04 -6.31 5.56
N GLY A 191 -15.90 -6.62 4.28
CA GLY A 191 -14.59 -6.93 3.69
C GLY A 191 -13.55 -5.79 3.81
N GLY A 192 -13.99 -4.54 3.61
CA GLY A 192 -13.12 -3.38 3.76
C GLY A 192 -12.64 -3.20 5.21
N GLN A 193 -13.59 -3.28 6.14
CA GLN A 193 -13.33 -3.19 7.58
C GLN A 193 -12.46 -4.36 8.06
N TYR A 194 -12.67 -5.56 7.48
CA TYR A 194 -11.81 -6.72 7.75
C TYR A 194 -10.35 -6.46 7.37
N PHE A 195 -10.07 -5.94 6.17
CA PHE A 195 -8.69 -5.65 5.78
C PHE A 195 -8.06 -4.58 6.68
N ALA A 196 -8.83 -3.60 7.15
CA ALA A 196 -8.35 -2.64 8.13
C ALA A 196 -7.99 -3.33 9.45
N VAL A 197 -8.85 -4.21 9.97
CA VAL A 197 -8.59 -4.97 11.21
C VAL A 197 -7.43 -5.95 11.03
N PHE A 198 -7.30 -6.59 9.87
CA PHE A 198 -6.15 -7.44 9.56
C PHE A 198 -4.83 -6.67 9.69
N LEU A 199 -4.73 -5.49 9.06
CA LEU A 199 -3.55 -4.63 9.16
C LEU A 199 -3.34 -4.10 10.59
N THR A 200 -4.41 -3.79 11.32
CA THR A 200 -4.37 -3.37 12.72
C THR A 200 -3.79 -4.48 13.62
N LYS A 201 -4.27 -5.73 13.46
CA LYS A 201 -3.72 -6.89 14.19
C LYS A 201 -2.27 -7.19 13.80
N LEU A 202 -1.92 -7.01 12.52
CA LEU A 202 -0.58 -7.26 12.00
C LEU A 202 0.44 -6.21 12.48
N SER A 203 0.01 -4.95 12.58
CA SER A 203 0.83 -3.82 13.03
C SER A 203 0.87 -3.62 14.54
N GLY A 204 -0.04 -4.27 15.29
CA GLY A 204 -0.17 -4.08 16.74
C GLY A 204 -0.70 -2.70 17.13
N THR A 205 -1.40 -2.00 16.22
CA THR A 205 -2.00 -0.69 16.45
C THR A 205 -3.43 -0.81 16.98
N SER A 206 -4.12 0.31 17.25
CA SER A 206 -5.50 0.35 17.74
C SER A 206 -6.50 0.78 16.68
N VAL A 207 -7.75 0.32 16.77
CA VAL A 207 -8.82 0.66 15.83
C VAL A 207 -9.12 2.15 15.81
N GLU A 208 -8.99 2.83 16.95
CA GLU A 208 -9.22 4.28 17.10
C GLU A 208 -8.44 5.10 16.06
N LEU A 209 -7.20 4.72 15.80
CA LEU A 209 -6.34 5.37 14.81
C LEU A 209 -6.50 4.74 13.42
N THR A 210 -6.59 3.41 13.36
CA THR A 210 -6.50 2.69 12.10
C THR A 210 -7.80 2.74 11.28
N TYR A 211 -8.93 3.05 11.89
CA TYR A 211 -10.16 3.35 11.17
C TYR A 211 -9.97 4.48 10.15
N ASN A 212 -9.41 5.61 10.60
CA ASN A 212 -9.11 6.73 9.70
C ASN A 212 -7.90 6.42 8.80
N LEU A 213 -6.87 5.77 9.35
CA LEU A 213 -5.64 5.50 8.63
C LEU A 213 -5.84 4.56 7.44
N MET A 214 -6.73 3.55 7.56
CA MET A 214 -7.08 2.69 6.42
C MET A 214 -7.73 3.47 5.29
N ARG A 215 -8.64 4.38 5.60
CA ARG A 215 -9.32 5.22 4.60
C ARG A 215 -8.32 6.10 3.84
N THR A 216 -7.38 6.71 4.57
CA THR A 216 -6.34 7.57 3.99
C THR A 216 -5.27 6.77 3.23
N PHE A 217 -4.96 5.56 3.69
CA PHE A 217 -4.11 4.61 2.97
C PHE A 217 -4.71 4.23 1.61
N VAL A 218 -5.99 3.87 1.58
CA VAL A 218 -6.72 3.58 0.35
C VAL A 218 -6.77 4.81 -0.56
N ALA A 219 -7.03 6.01 0.00
CA ALA A 219 -7.00 7.26 -0.77
C ALA A 219 -5.61 7.50 -1.39
N GLY A 220 -4.53 7.32 -0.63
CA GLY A 220 -3.17 7.42 -1.16
C GLY A 220 -2.91 6.48 -2.33
N LEU A 221 -3.36 5.23 -2.23
CA LEU A 221 -3.28 4.26 -3.33
C LEU A 221 -4.18 4.64 -4.51
N ALA A 222 -5.39 5.14 -4.27
CA ALA A 222 -6.32 5.55 -5.33
C ALA A 222 -5.77 6.69 -6.19
N PHE A 223 -4.89 7.54 -5.65
CA PHE A 223 -4.19 8.57 -6.43
C PHE A 223 -2.89 8.08 -7.09
N SER A 224 -2.16 7.20 -6.43
CA SER A 224 -0.85 6.76 -6.92
C SER A 224 -0.93 5.61 -7.93
N LEU A 225 -1.86 4.66 -7.80
CA LEU A 225 -2.01 3.54 -8.74
C LEU A 225 -2.38 3.98 -10.17
N PRO A 226 -3.35 4.91 -10.38
CA PRO A 226 -3.63 5.43 -11.71
C PRO A 226 -2.41 6.11 -12.33
N PHE A 227 -1.57 6.78 -11.53
CA PHE A 227 -0.33 7.37 -12.04
C PHE A 227 0.59 6.31 -12.66
N SER A 228 0.88 5.21 -11.92
CA SER A 228 1.72 4.13 -12.45
C SER A 228 1.14 3.52 -13.72
N LEU A 229 -0.18 3.27 -13.74
CA LEU A 229 -0.87 2.72 -14.90
C LEU A 229 -0.80 3.65 -16.12
N ILE A 230 -1.13 4.94 -15.93
CA ILE A 230 -1.11 5.94 -17.01
C ILE A 230 0.32 6.17 -17.51
N TYR A 231 1.30 6.20 -16.60
CA TYR A 231 2.71 6.29 -16.96
C TYR A 231 3.09 5.16 -17.92
N GLN A 232 2.77 3.91 -17.56
CA GLN A 232 3.10 2.75 -18.39
C GLN A 232 2.38 2.79 -19.74
N MET A 233 1.07 3.09 -19.74
CA MET A 233 0.29 3.20 -20.99
C MET A 233 0.83 4.30 -21.93
N THR A 234 1.19 5.45 -21.36
CA THR A 234 1.76 6.56 -22.13
C THR A 234 3.12 6.21 -22.68
N ARG A 235 3.96 5.56 -21.88
CA ARG A 235 5.29 5.11 -22.32
C ARG A 235 5.20 4.10 -23.45
N ASP A 236 4.33 3.11 -23.35
CA ASP A 236 4.13 2.11 -24.39
C ASP A 236 3.65 2.75 -25.70
N ARG A 237 2.79 3.77 -25.59
CA ARG A 237 2.28 4.52 -26.74
C ARG A 237 3.35 5.42 -27.40
N MET A 238 4.17 6.07 -26.59
CA MET A 238 5.22 6.97 -27.06
C MET A 238 6.46 6.22 -27.55
N GLY A 239 6.62 4.96 -27.16
CA GLY A 239 7.72 4.09 -27.55
C GLY A 239 9.10 4.71 -27.32
N LYS A 240 10.01 4.58 -28.30
CA LYS A 240 11.39 5.07 -28.23
C LYS A 240 11.52 6.59 -27.99
N ARG A 241 10.49 7.40 -28.25
CA ARG A 241 10.51 8.86 -28.03
C ARG A 241 10.58 9.21 -26.55
N ALA A 242 9.90 8.47 -25.68
CA ALA A 242 9.96 8.69 -24.23
C ALA A 242 11.33 8.33 -23.63
N ALA A 243 12.04 7.36 -24.21
CA ALA A 243 13.37 6.96 -23.78
C ALA A 243 14.45 8.03 -23.98
N GLY A 244 14.23 9.00 -24.90
CA GLY A 244 15.14 10.12 -25.16
C GLY A 244 14.92 11.35 -24.26
N ALA A 245 13.84 11.39 -23.47
CA ALA A 245 13.57 12.52 -22.60
C ALA A 245 14.54 12.58 -21.41
N VAL A 246 15.10 13.75 -21.16
CA VAL A 246 16.06 13.98 -20.07
C VAL A 246 15.34 14.58 -18.85
N GLY A 247 15.80 14.18 -17.65
CA GLY A 247 15.29 14.70 -16.39
C GLY A 247 13.88 14.21 -16.01
N TRP A 248 13.13 15.05 -15.28
CA TRP A 248 11.82 14.71 -14.74
C TRP A 248 10.77 14.38 -15.81
N ARG A 249 10.87 14.96 -17.00
CA ARG A 249 9.99 14.67 -18.14
C ARG A 249 9.98 13.21 -18.55
N ARG A 250 11.04 12.47 -18.24
CA ARG A 250 11.12 11.02 -18.47
C ARG A 250 10.16 10.24 -17.59
N TYR A 251 9.90 10.73 -16.37
CA TYR A 251 9.05 10.05 -15.39
C TYR A 251 7.62 10.61 -15.31
N PHE A 252 7.37 11.77 -15.95
CA PHE A 252 6.05 12.41 -16.00
C PHE A 252 5.61 12.73 -17.43
N PRO A 253 5.64 11.77 -18.38
CA PRO A 253 5.28 12.04 -19.77
C PRO A 253 3.83 12.51 -19.93
N GLN A 254 2.90 12.03 -19.09
CA GLN A 254 1.50 12.45 -19.09
C GLN A 254 1.28 13.94 -18.80
N ILE A 255 2.15 14.59 -18.04
CA ILE A 255 2.04 16.04 -17.78
C ILE A 255 2.33 16.85 -19.05
N THR A 256 3.22 16.33 -19.91
CA THR A 256 3.55 16.99 -21.18
C THR A 256 2.48 16.79 -22.26
N GLU A 257 1.67 15.72 -22.19
CA GLU A 257 0.59 15.46 -23.14
C GLU A 257 -0.71 16.21 -22.79
N ILE A 258 -1.05 16.37 -21.51
CA ILE A 258 -2.20 17.16 -21.08
C ILE A 258 -2.10 18.60 -21.61
N GLY A 259 -0.89 19.19 -21.64
CA GLY A 259 -0.65 20.51 -22.22
C GLY A 259 -0.79 20.57 -23.74
N ARG A 260 -0.73 19.45 -24.48
CA ARG A 260 -0.88 19.40 -25.95
C ARG A 260 -2.30 19.09 -26.41
N ALA A 261 -3.13 18.50 -25.55
CA ALA A 261 -4.51 18.18 -25.88
C ALA A 261 -5.43 19.42 -25.81
N HIS A 262 -4.94 20.56 -25.31
CA HIS A 262 -5.68 21.81 -25.17
C HIS A 262 -5.14 22.94 -26.07
N VAL A 263 -4.28 22.64 -27.03
CA VAL A 263 -3.84 23.54 -28.11
C VAL A 263 -4.27 22.91 -29.45
#